data_a54480c4c7cf772583eec5d6d972adfc
#
_entry.id   a54480c4c7cf772583eec5d6d972adfc
#
_cell.length_a   1.000
_cell.length_b   1.000
_cell.length_c   1.000
_cell.angle_alpha   90.00
_cell.angle_beta   90.00
_cell.angle_gamma   90.00
#
_symmetry.space_group_name_H-M   'P 1'
#
loop_
_entity.id
_entity.type
_entity.pdbx_description
1 polymer ?
#
loop_
_entity_poly.entity_id
_entity_poly.type
_entity_poly.pdbx_seq_one_letter_code
_entity_poly.pdbx_strand_id
1 'polypeptide(L)'
;GVEFHNGKTMTSEDVIASYNHHMGEDSGSAASGLLTAVKSLTADGKNRVIFELESANADFPFIVSDYHISIRPAGDMTSGVGTGGYILQSFDPGVKSVLKRNPNYWKEGRAHFDEVELISIIDPTARQNALMNGEIDAMDRVDLKTINLFKRNPDINIMDITGTAHYTFPMRLSVDPF
;
A
#
# COMPACT_ATOMS: atom_id res chain seq x y z
N GLY A 1 -4.79 8.66 19.41
CA GLY A 1 -5.50 9.63 18.66
C GLY A 1 -5.06 9.77 17.21
N VAL A 2 -5.03 8.67 16.42
CA VAL A 2 -4.87 8.76 14.96
C VAL A 2 -6.21 9.16 14.36
N GLU A 3 -6.22 10.15 13.47
CA GLU A 3 -7.44 10.60 12.79
C GLU A 3 -7.45 10.11 11.34
N PHE A 4 -8.63 9.74 10.86
CA PHE A 4 -8.88 9.55 9.44
C PHE A 4 -8.96 10.89 8.70
N HIS A 5 -8.83 10.85 7.38
CA HIS A 5 -8.91 12.04 6.52
C HIS A 5 -10.24 12.82 6.66
N ASN A 6 -11.31 12.19 7.15
CA ASN A 6 -12.60 12.81 7.43
C ASN A 6 -12.73 13.38 8.87
N GLY A 7 -11.65 13.38 9.64
CA GLY A 7 -11.61 13.90 11.01
C GLY A 7 -12.14 12.94 12.09
N LYS A 8 -12.60 11.74 11.73
CA LYS A 8 -12.99 10.70 12.71
C LYS A 8 -11.75 10.13 13.38
N THR A 9 -11.72 10.05 14.69
CA THR A 9 -10.65 9.34 15.42
C THR A 9 -10.79 7.83 15.21
N MET A 10 -9.68 7.18 14.87
CA MET A 10 -9.62 5.73 14.68
C MET A 10 -9.79 4.99 16.01
N THR A 11 -10.57 3.92 15.98
CA THR A 11 -10.84 3.06 17.14
C THR A 11 -10.60 1.59 16.78
N SER A 12 -10.68 0.72 17.78
CA SER A 12 -10.62 -0.74 17.60
C SER A 12 -11.73 -1.27 16.67
N GLU A 13 -12.89 -0.62 16.62
CA GLU A 13 -13.99 -1.00 15.72
C GLU A 13 -13.60 -0.82 14.26
N ASP A 14 -12.89 0.27 13.93
CA ASP A 14 -12.42 0.54 12.57
C ASP A 14 -11.39 -0.50 12.13
N VAL A 15 -10.49 -0.87 13.03
CA VAL A 15 -9.49 -1.92 12.79
C VAL A 15 -10.19 -3.25 12.52
N ILE A 16 -11.10 -3.67 13.41
CA ILE A 16 -11.84 -4.93 13.27
C ILE A 16 -12.66 -4.95 11.97
N ALA A 17 -13.35 -3.85 11.64
CA ALA A 17 -14.11 -3.75 10.41
C ALA A 17 -13.22 -3.88 9.16
N SER A 18 -12.03 -3.26 9.19
CA SER A 18 -11.06 -3.35 8.10
C SER A 18 -10.53 -4.76 7.90
N TYR A 19 -10.20 -5.47 8.96
CA TYR A 19 -9.75 -6.87 8.86
C TYR A 19 -10.89 -7.79 8.41
N ASN A 20 -12.10 -7.63 8.95
CA ASN A 20 -13.27 -8.42 8.55
C ASN A 20 -13.60 -8.26 7.06
N HIS A 21 -13.30 -7.11 6.45
CA HIS A 21 -13.44 -6.92 5.00
C HIS A 21 -12.58 -7.91 4.19
N HIS A 22 -11.42 -8.30 4.72
CA HIS A 22 -10.50 -9.24 4.08
C HIS A 22 -10.72 -10.69 4.50
N MET A 23 -11.50 -10.93 5.56
CA MET A 23 -11.72 -12.25 6.15
C MET A 23 -13.08 -12.82 5.72
N GLY A 24 -13.21 -14.13 5.82
CA GLY A 24 -14.44 -14.84 5.50
C GLY A 24 -14.43 -15.49 4.11
N GLU A 25 -15.27 -16.50 3.96
CA GLU A 25 -15.33 -17.33 2.73
C GLU A 25 -15.79 -16.54 1.50
N ASP A 26 -16.61 -15.52 1.70
CA ASP A 26 -17.15 -14.68 0.62
C ASP A 26 -16.28 -13.45 0.31
N SER A 27 -15.12 -13.33 0.95
CA SER A 27 -14.23 -12.18 0.72
C SER A 27 -13.57 -12.27 -0.65
N GLY A 28 -13.86 -11.31 -1.54
CA GLY A 28 -13.15 -11.12 -2.80
C GLY A 28 -11.77 -10.46 -2.67
N SER A 29 -11.28 -10.27 -1.45
CA SER A 29 -10.01 -9.59 -1.20
C SER A 29 -8.80 -10.45 -1.56
N ALA A 30 -7.84 -9.86 -2.28
CA ALA A 30 -6.55 -10.50 -2.55
C ALA A 30 -5.73 -10.79 -1.27
N ALA A 31 -6.02 -10.08 -0.17
CA ALA A 31 -5.38 -10.28 1.13
C ALA A 31 -6.02 -11.38 1.99
N SER A 32 -7.12 -11.99 1.56
CA SER A 32 -7.82 -13.01 2.37
C SER A 32 -6.92 -14.16 2.78
N GLY A 33 -6.05 -14.63 1.88
CA GLY A 33 -5.08 -15.69 2.15
C GLY A 33 -4.05 -15.36 3.24
N LEU A 34 -3.77 -14.08 3.48
CA LEU A 34 -2.82 -13.64 4.53
C LEU A 34 -3.40 -13.77 5.94
N LEU A 35 -4.73 -13.76 6.06
CA LEU A 35 -5.44 -13.72 7.33
C LEU A 35 -6.05 -15.05 7.75
N THR A 36 -5.77 -16.13 7.01
CA THR A 36 -6.31 -17.48 7.32
C THR A 36 -5.90 -18.03 8.68
N ALA A 37 -4.78 -17.56 9.22
CA ALA A 37 -4.32 -17.93 10.56
C ALA A 37 -5.07 -17.21 11.69
N VAL A 38 -5.91 -16.22 11.38
CA VAL A 38 -6.66 -15.45 12.38
C VAL A 38 -7.94 -16.21 12.72
N LYS A 39 -8.03 -16.67 13.96
CA LYS A 39 -9.20 -17.35 14.51
C LYS A 39 -10.29 -16.36 14.93
N SER A 40 -9.90 -15.31 15.64
CA SER A 40 -10.83 -14.28 16.06
C SER A 40 -10.19 -12.92 16.26
N LEU A 41 -11.01 -11.86 16.15
CA LEU A 41 -10.66 -10.47 16.43
C LEU A 41 -11.63 -9.91 17.46
N THR A 42 -11.10 -9.39 18.56
CA THR A 42 -11.91 -8.80 19.61
C THR A 42 -11.38 -7.44 20.05
N ALA A 43 -12.28 -6.51 20.34
CA ALA A 43 -11.92 -5.22 20.93
C ALA A 43 -11.75 -5.37 22.46
N ASP A 44 -10.65 -4.84 22.97
CA ASP A 44 -10.46 -4.63 24.41
C ASP A 44 -10.40 -3.11 24.64
N GLY A 45 -11.56 -2.50 24.75
CA GLY A 45 -11.72 -1.05 24.77
C GLY A 45 -11.49 -0.38 23.39
N LYS A 46 -11.39 0.94 23.40
CA LYS A 46 -11.33 1.73 22.15
C LYS A 46 -9.99 1.65 21.40
N ASN A 47 -8.90 1.29 22.06
CA ASN A 47 -7.55 1.44 21.52
C ASN A 47 -6.75 0.12 21.50
N ARG A 48 -7.40 -1.00 21.73
CA ARG A 48 -6.77 -2.31 21.73
C ARG A 48 -7.60 -3.31 20.93
N VAL A 49 -6.93 -4.04 20.05
CA VAL A 49 -7.48 -5.19 19.33
C VAL A 49 -6.68 -6.42 19.71
N ILE A 50 -7.35 -7.49 20.02
CA ILE A 50 -6.75 -8.78 20.33
C ILE A 50 -6.97 -9.69 19.12
N PHE A 51 -5.88 -10.21 18.57
CA PHE A 51 -5.86 -11.24 17.54
C PHE A 51 -5.63 -12.59 18.21
N GLU A 52 -6.57 -13.49 18.10
CA GLU A 52 -6.42 -14.89 18.43
C GLU A 52 -6.04 -15.66 17.16
N LEU A 53 -4.93 -16.37 17.19
CA LEU A 53 -4.45 -17.14 16.04
C LEU A 53 -4.73 -18.63 16.25
N GLU A 54 -4.96 -19.36 15.16
CA GLU A 54 -5.13 -20.83 15.16
C GLU A 54 -3.88 -21.56 15.69
N SER A 55 -2.70 -21.00 15.42
CA SER A 55 -1.42 -21.49 15.89
C SER A 55 -0.43 -20.36 16.11
N ALA A 56 0.61 -20.59 16.90
CA ALA A 56 1.65 -19.59 17.14
C ALA A 56 2.35 -19.21 15.84
N ASN A 57 2.43 -17.90 15.57
CA ASN A 57 3.10 -17.35 14.38
C ASN A 57 3.87 -16.09 14.76
N ALA A 58 5.19 -16.20 14.84
CA ALA A 58 6.06 -15.06 15.18
C ALA A 58 6.12 -14.00 14.06
N ASP A 59 5.82 -14.37 12.82
CA ASP A 59 5.85 -13.48 11.66
C ASP A 59 4.53 -12.75 11.44
N PHE A 60 3.51 -13.02 12.25
CA PHE A 60 2.19 -12.42 12.12
C PHE A 60 2.21 -10.88 12.07
N PRO A 61 3.03 -10.15 12.86
CA PRO A 61 3.14 -8.69 12.76
C PRO A 61 3.61 -8.20 11.39
N PHE A 62 4.45 -8.98 10.70
CA PHE A 62 4.89 -8.68 9.34
C PHE A 62 3.79 -8.97 8.31
N ILE A 63 3.05 -10.07 8.49
CA ILE A 63 1.93 -10.43 7.61
C ILE A 63 0.88 -9.33 7.62
N VAL A 64 0.50 -8.82 8.79
CA VAL A 64 -0.51 -7.75 8.92
C VAL A 64 -0.02 -6.37 8.49
N SER A 65 1.27 -6.22 8.18
CA SER A 65 1.83 -5.00 7.59
C SER A 65 1.73 -4.96 6.06
N ASP A 66 1.09 -5.95 5.44
CA ASP A 66 0.89 -5.99 3.99
C ASP A 66 0.07 -4.79 3.51
N TYR A 67 0.47 -4.22 2.37
CA TYR A 67 -0.10 -2.98 1.83
C TYR A 67 -1.57 -3.10 1.40
N HIS A 68 -2.08 -4.31 1.21
CA HIS A 68 -3.52 -4.53 0.95
C HIS A 68 -4.37 -4.36 2.21
N ILE A 69 -3.78 -4.56 3.41
CA ILE A 69 -4.49 -4.50 4.69
C ILE A 69 -4.43 -3.07 5.23
N SER A 70 -5.20 -2.17 4.62
CA SER A 70 -5.30 -0.78 5.07
C SER A 70 -6.45 -0.58 6.03
N ILE A 71 -6.23 0.22 7.09
CA ILE A 71 -7.28 0.55 8.05
C ILE A 71 -8.12 1.69 7.51
N ARG A 72 -9.44 1.47 7.46
CA ARG A 72 -10.47 2.39 6.96
C ARG A 72 -11.55 2.62 8.02
N PRO A 73 -12.34 3.69 7.92
CA PRO A 73 -13.46 3.89 8.83
C PRO A 73 -14.49 2.75 8.73
N ALA A 74 -14.97 2.26 9.85
CA ALA A 74 -16.02 1.26 9.87
C ALA A 74 -17.26 1.80 9.11
N GLY A 75 -17.76 0.98 8.17
CA GLY A 75 -18.86 1.35 7.27
C GLY A 75 -18.44 2.08 5.99
N ASP A 76 -17.15 2.41 5.80
CA ASP A 76 -16.65 3.05 4.60
C ASP A 76 -15.37 2.36 4.07
N MET A 77 -15.55 1.33 3.25
CA MET A 77 -14.45 0.55 2.68
C MET A 77 -14.07 1.00 1.25
N THR A 78 -14.71 2.02 0.69
CA THR A 78 -14.59 2.35 -0.74
C THR A 78 -14.22 3.79 -1.05
N SER A 79 -14.44 4.75 -0.14
CA SER A 79 -14.24 6.18 -0.41
C SER A 79 -12.77 6.60 -0.58
N GLY A 80 -11.81 5.74 -0.20
CA GLY A 80 -10.39 6.10 -0.16
C GLY A 80 -9.98 6.89 1.09
N VAL A 81 -10.88 7.08 2.05
CA VAL A 81 -10.57 7.68 3.35
C VAL A 81 -9.66 6.73 4.15
N GLY A 82 -8.52 7.21 4.57
CA GLY A 82 -7.53 6.48 5.37
C GLY A 82 -6.88 7.38 6.41
N THR A 83 -5.74 6.94 6.95
CA THR A 83 -4.94 7.67 7.96
C THR A 83 -3.59 8.12 7.42
N GLY A 84 -3.41 8.13 6.11
CA GLY A 84 -2.15 8.43 5.44
C GLY A 84 -1.75 9.89 5.45
N GLY A 85 -0.52 10.17 5.01
CA GLY A 85 0.01 11.54 4.90
C GLY A 85 -0.58 12.37 3.76
N TYR A 86 -1.35 11.74 2.87
CA TYR A 86 -1.99 12.40 1.75
C TYR A 86 -3.45 11.97 1.62
N ILE A 87 -4.31 12.92 1.31
CA ILE A 87 -5.76 12.80 1.16
C ILE A 87 -6.08 12.71 -0.32
N LEU A 88 -6.78 11.66 -0.73
CA LEU A 88 -7.21 11.48 -2.12
C LEU A 88 -8.22 12.56 -2.52
N GLN A 89 -7.91 13.30 -3.58
CA GLN A 89 -8.78 14.34 -4.15
C GLN A 89 -9.54 13.82 -5.37
N SER A 90 -8.83 13.10 -6.25
CA SER A 90 -9.44 12.47 -7.42
C SER A 90 -8.72 11.17 -7.77
N PHE A 91 -9.45 10.25 -8.34
CA PHE A 91 -8.95 8.97 -8.82
C PHE A 91 -9.55 8.65 -10.18
N ASP A 92 -8.72 8.62 -11.20
CA ASP A 92 -9.07 8.18 -12.55
C ASP A 92 -8.27 6.89 -12.85
N PRO A 93 -8.92 5.71 -12.77
CA PRO A 93 -8.24 4.43 -12.90
C PRO A 93 -7.47 4.29 -14.21
N GLY A 94 -6.18 3.92 -14.10
CA GLY A 94 -5.30 3.76 -15.25
C GLY A 94 -4.79 5.07 -15.86
N VAL A 95 -5.19 6.22 -15.34
CA VAL A 95 -4.77 7.55 -15.81
C VAL A 95 -4.01 8.29 -14.70
N LYS A 96 -4.70 8.75 -13.67
CA LYS A 96 -4.09 9.61 -12.66
C LYS A 96 -4.83 9.59 -11.32
N SER A 97 -4.07 9.72 -10.24
CA SER A 97 -4.58 10.06 -8.92
C SER A 97 -3.99 11.37 -8.44
N VAL A 98 -4.80 12.24 -7.86
CA VAL A 98 -4.38 13.50 -7.25
C VAL A 98 -4.58 13.41 -5.75
N LEU A 99 -3.51 13.72 -5.01
CA LEU A 99 -3.49 13.62 -3.56
C LEU A 99 -2.97 14.93 -2.96
N LYS A 100 -3.60 15.39 -1.89
CA LYS A 100 -3.21 16.61 -1.17
C LYS A 100 -2.68 16.27 0.21
N ARG A 101 -1.71 17.04 0.71
CA ARG A 101 -1.14 16.85 2.04
C ARG A 101 -2.23 16.82 3.12
N ASN A 102 -2.14 15.83 4.01
CA ASN A 102 -2.95 15.75 5.21
C ASN A 102 -2.32 16.64 6.31
N PRO A 103 -2.95 17.77 6.69
CA PRO A 103 -2.40 18.66 7.71
C PRO A 103 -2.36 18.01 9.10
N ASN A 104 -3.22 17.01 9.35
CA ASN A 104 -3.33 16.31 10.62
C ASN A 104 -2.66 14.92 10.60
N TYR A 105 -1.63 14.75 9.74
CA TYR A 105 -0.94 13.47 9.69
C TYR A 105 -0.22 13.17 11.00
N TRP A 106 -0.44 11.99 11.54
CA TRP A 106 0.05 11.57 12.86
C TRP A 106 1.56 11.32 12.94
N LYS A 107 2.25 11.18 11.80
CA LYS A 107 3.72 11.03 11.75
C LYS A 107 4.38 12.37 11.48
N GLU A 108 5.19 12.84 12.43
CA GLU A 108 6.01 14.03 12.25
C GLU A 108 7.10 13.83 11.19
N GLY A 109 7.47 14.90 10.48
CA GLY A 109 8.53 14.89 9.48
C GLY A 109 8.22 14.01 8.26
N ARG A 110 6.96 13.87 7.88
CA ARG A 110 6.47 13.13 6.73
C ARG A 110 5.50 13.98 5.92
N ALA A 111 5.11 13.49 4.73
CA ALA A 111 4.23 14.22 3.81
C ALA A 111 4.81 15.60 3.41
N HIS A 112 5.99 15.58 2.77
CA HIS A 112 6.78 16.79 2.50
C HIS A 112 6.20 17.69 1.41
N PHE A 113 5.47 17.13 0.44
CA PHE A 113 4.89 17.85 -0.69
C PHE A 113 3.47 18.32 -0.37
N ASP A 114 3.04 19.45 -0.91
CA ASP A 114 1.68 19.96 -0.73
C ASP A 114 0.67 19.14 -1.52
N GLU A 115 1.09 18.71 -2.71
CA GLU A 115 0.30 17.88 -3.62
C GLU A 115 1.17 16.80 -4.26
N VAL A 116 0.59 15.65 -4.55
CA VAL A 116 1.23 14.54 -5.26
C VAL A 116 0.28 14.05 -6.35
N GLU A 117 0.78 13.98 -7.57
CA GLU A 117 0.10 13.34 -8.69
C GLU A 117 0.76 11.99 -8.97
N LEU A 118 -0.02 10.92 -8.97
CA LEU A 118 0.41 9.59 -9.41
C LEU A 118 -0.11 9.36 -10.82
N ILE A 119 0.78 9.34 -11.80
CA ILE A 119 0.43 9.22 -13.22
C ILE A 119 0.73 7.81 -13.71
N SER A 120 -0.23 7.16 -14.35
CA SER A 120 -0.07 5.82 -14.91
C SER A 120 0.50 5.91 -16.33
N ILE A 121 1.78 5.59 -16.50
CA ILE A 121 2.45 5.51 -17.81
C ILE A 121 2.91 4.07 -18.02
N ILE A 122 2.17 3.29 -18.81
CA ILE A 122 2.38 1.85 -18.97
C ILE A 122 3.69 1.55 -19.72
N ASP A 123 3.96 2.26 -20.80
CA ASP A 123 5.15 2.06 -21.61
C ASP A 123 6.43 2.52 -20.88
N PRO A 124 7.42 1.64 -20.69
CA PRO A 124 8.65 1.99 -19.97
C PRO A 124 9.47 3.09 -20.64
N THR A 125 9.46 3.15 -21.98
CA THR A 125 10.21 4.16 -22.73
C THR A 125 9.54 5.53 -22.60
N ALA A 126 8.22 5.58 -22.68
CA ALA A 126 7.46 6.82 -22.46
C ALA A 126 7.69 7.34 -21.03
N ARG A 127 7.65 6.48 -20.01
CA ARG A 127 7.91 6.82 -18.62
C ARG A 127 9.33 7.38 -18.41
N GLN A 128 10.33 6.74 -19.04
CA GLN A 128 11.71 7.21 -19.03
C GLN A 128 11.84 8.59 -19.68
N ASN A 129 11.22 8.79 -20.84
CA ASN A 129 11.27 10.08 -21.53
C ASN A 129 10.60 11.19 -20.72
N ALA A 130 9.47 10.89 -20.09
CA ALA A 130 8.77 11.85 -19.22
C ALA A 130 9.68 12.33 -18.07
N LEU A 131 10.44 11.43 -17.43
CA LEU A 131 11.42 11.82 -16.41
C LEU A 131 12.58 12.64 -17.01
N MET A 132 13.12 12.21 -18.14
CA MET A 132 14.24 12.89 -18.79
C MET A 132 13.88 14.31 -19.27
N ASN A 133 12.63 14.52 -19.63
CA ASN A 133 12.11 15.82 -20.07
C ASN A 133 11.57 16.69 -18.92
N GLY A 134 11.55 16.19 -17.69
CA GLY A 134 11.02 16.92 -16.54
C GLY A 134 9.50 17.00 -16.51
N GLU A 135 8.80 16.11 -17.21
CA GLU A 135 7.33 16.01 -17.19
C GLU A 135 6.84 15.30 -15.91
N ILE A 136 7.70 14.50 -15.31
CA ILE A 136 7.49 13.87 -14.00
C ILE A 136 8.76 14.03 -13.15
N ASP A 137 8.61 14.10 -11.83
CA ASP A 137 9.72 14.30 -10.87
C ASP A 137 10.34 12.99 -10.40
N ALA A 138 9.60 11.89 -10.44
CA ALA A 138 10.06 10.58 -10.01
C ALA A 138 9.41 9.46 -10.81
N MET A 139 10.11 8.35 -10.97
CA MET A 139 9.55 7.11 -11.52
C MET A 139 10.01 5.91 -10.72
N ASP A 140 9.15 4.92 -10.62
CA ASP A 140 9.48 3.60 -10.09
C ASP A 140 9.85 2.59 -11.18
N ARG A 141 10.40 1.46 -10.80
CA ARG A 141 10.65 0.31 -11.68
C ARG A 141 11.45 0.67 -12.93
N VAL A 142 12.59 1.31 -12.71
CA VAL A 142 13.55 1.63 -13.79
C VAL A 142 13.99 0.35 -14.50
N ASP A 143 13.94 0.34 -15.84
CA ASP A 143 14.52 -0.76 -16.61
C ASP A 143 16.03 -0.77 -16.42
N LEU A 144 16.55 -1.86 -15.85
CA LEU A 144 17.97 -2.02 -15.54
C LEU A 144 18.85 -1.96 -16.79
N LYS A 145 18.31 -2.24 -17.99
CA LYS A 145 19.06 -2.12 -19.26
C LYS A 145 19.36 -0.67 -19.60
N THR A 146 18.52 0.26 -19.17
CA THR A 146 18.64 1.70 -19.49
C THR A 146 19.20 2.54 -18.35
N ILE A 147 19.47 1.95 -17.20
CA ILE A 147 19.96 2.67 -16.01
C ILE A 147 21.21 3.52 -16.27
N ASN A 148 22.08 3.10 -17.20
CA ASN A 148 23.28 3.84 -17.55
C ASN A 148 23.00 5.16 -18.32
N LEU A 149 21.80 5.31 -18.90
CA LEU A 149 21.39 6.58 -19.50
C LEU A 149 21.08 7.60 -18.39
N PHE A 150 20.37 7.18 -17.36
CA PHE A 150 20.07 8.04 -16.20
C PHE A 150 21.34 8.44 -15.45
N LYS A 151 22.31 7.53 -15.28
CA LYS A 151 23.60 7.83 -14.63
C LYS A 151 24.42 8.92 -15.31
N ARG A 152 24.15 9.22 -16.58
CA ARG A 152 24.83 10.28 -17.34
C ARG A 152 24.19 11.65 -17.13
N ASN A 153 22.96 11.69 -16.61
CA ASN A 153 22.27 12.94 -16.31
C ASN A 153 22.52 13.33 -14.83
N PRO A 154 23.26 14.44 -14.57
CA PRO A 154 23.59 14.85 -13.21
C PRO A 154 22.36 15.32 -12.40
N ASP A 155 21.25 15.64 -13.07
CA ASP A 155 20.03 16.11 -12.42
C ASP A 155 19.13 14.94 -11.95
N ILE A 156 19.49 13.68 -12.29
CA ILE A 156 18.73 12.50 -11.90
C ILE A 156 19.46 11.73 -10.80
N ASN A 157 18.79 11.56 -9.68
CA ASN A 157 19.25 10.72 -8.59
C ASN A 157 18.67 9.31 -8.71
N ILE A 158 19.52 8.29 -8.71
CA ILE A 158 19.11 6.88 -8.75
C ILE A 158 19.14 6.35 -7.32
N MET A 159 17.98 5.94 -6.83
CA MET A 159 17.84 5.27 -5.53
C MET A 159 17.78 3.76 -5.74
N ASP A 160 18.79 3.05 -5.28
CA ASP A 160 18.82 1.58 -5.25
C ASP A 160 18.48 1.14 -3.82
N ILE A 161 17.32 0.53 -3.66
CA ILE A 161 16.79 0.14 -2.35
C ILE A 161 16.66 -1.37 -2.32
N THR A 162 17.38 -2.00 -1.41
CA THR A 162 17.23 -3.43 -1.13
C THR A 162 15.85 -3.68 -0.53
N GLY A 163 15.06 -4.51 -1.21
CA GLY A 163 13.71 -4.89 -0.81
C GLY A 163 13.57 -6.40 -0.68
N THR A 164 12.35 -6.84 -0.40
CA THR A 164 11.98 -8.27 -0.31
C THR A 164 11.51 -8.86 -1.63
N ALA A 165 11.39 -8.04 -2.68
CA ALA A 165 10.97 -8.51 -4.00
C ALA A 165 12.03 -9.43 -4.61
N HIS A 166 11.58 -10.60 -5.09
CA HIS A 166 12.44 -11.59 -5.75
C HIS A 166 11.68 -12.29 -6.87
N TYR A 167 12.43 -12.81 -7.83
CA TYR A 167 11.86 -13.65 -8.88
C TYR A 167 11.85 -15.11 -8.43
N THR A 168 10.76 -15.79 -8.70
CA THR A 168 10.60 -17.23 -8.43
C THR A 168 10.25 -17.97 -9.70
N PHE A 169 10.65 -19.23 -9.78
CA PHE A 169 10.23 -20.19 -10.81
C PHE A 169 9.43 -21.31 -10.13
N PRO A 170 8.16 -21.06 -9.77
CA PRO A 170 7.36 -22.06 -9.11
C PRO A 170 7.06 -23.23 -10.06
N MET A 171 7.37 -24.44 -9.62
CA MET A 171 7.01 -25.64 -10.34
C MET A 171 5.58 -26.05 -10.00
N ARG A 172 4.80 -26.35 -11.02
CA ARG A 172 3.42 -26.80 -10.86
C ARG A 172 3.40 -28.32 -10.65
N LEU A 173 3.43 -28.73 -9.37
CA LEU A 173 3.53 -30.14 -8.97
C LEU A 173 2.29 -30.98 -9.31
N SER A 174 1.19 -30.37 -9.75
CA SER A 174 -0.06 -31.06 -10.12
C SER A 174 -0.15 -31.44 -11.61
N VAL A 175 0.92 -31.24 -12.36
CA VAL A 175 0.99 -31.51 -13.82
C VAL A 175 2.27 -32.25 -14.11
N ASP A 176 2.22 -33.31 -14.95
CA ASP A 176 3.42 -33.98 -15.45
C ASP A 176 4.38 -32.97 -16.09
N PRO A 177 5.70 -33.12 -15.90
CA PRO A 177 6.45 -34.29 -15.36
C PRO A 177 6.77 -34.24 -13.86
N PHE A 178 6.11 -33.41 -13.04
CA PHE A 178 6.40 -33.22 -11.60
C PHE A 178 5.38 -33.92 -10.71
#